data_1c580a2000c9c19fd4bee2fa25cb5937
#
_entry.id   1c580a2000c9c19fd4bee2fa25cb5937
#
_cell.length_a   1.000
_cell.length_b   1.000
_cell.length_c   1.000
_cell.angle_alpha   90.00
_cell.angle_beta   90.00
_cell.angle_gamma   90.00
#
_symmetry.space_group_name_H-M   'P 1'
#
loop_
_entity.id
_entity.type
_entity.pdbx_description
1 polymer ?
#
loop_
_entity_poly.entity_id
_entity_poly.type
_entity_poly.pdbx_seq_one_letter_code
_entity_poly.pdbx_strand_id
1 'polypeptide(L)'
;PAGAIVGIIGPNGAGKSTLFKMISGKEQPDSGEVKIGQTVKMSLIDQSREGLQNDKTVFDNIAEGRDILQVGQFEIPARQYLGRFNFKGSDQSKIAGQLSGGERGRLHLAKTLLSGGNVLLLDEPSNDLDVETLRALEDALLEFAGSVMVISHDRWFLDRIATHILACEGDSKWVFFDGNYQEYEADKKRRLGEEGAKPKRIRYKPVTR
;
A
#
# COMPACT_ATOMS: atom_id res chain seq x y z
N PRO A 1 5.43 -12.35 8.06
CA PRO A 1 5.73 -12.28 9.49
C PRO A 1 4.97 -11.12 10.16
N ALA A 2 4.73 -11.22 11.47
CA ALA A 2 4.09 -10.14 12.21
C ALA A 2 4.99 -8.90 12.21
N GLY A 3 4.39 -7.71 11.99
CA GLY A 3 5.13 -6.45 11.88
C GLY A 3 5.96 -6.28 10.60
N ALA A 4 5.87 -7.20 9.65
CA ALA A 4 6.60 -7.10 8.39
C ALA A 4 5.95 -6.11 7.42
N ILE A 5 6.79 -5.42 6.66
CA ILE A 5 6.38 -4.66 5.49
C ILE A 5 6.85 -5.43 4.26
N VAL A 6 5.91 -6.04 3.53
CA VAL A 6 6.19 -6.89 2.36
C VAL A 6 5.97 -6.08 1.09
N GLY A 7 7.04 -5.77 0.38
CA GLY A 7 7.00 -5.17 -0.95
C GLY A 7 6.66 -6.23 -2.00
N ILE A 8 5.61 -6.02 -2.79
CA ILE A 8 5.21 -6.92 -3.87
C ILE A 8 5.62 -6.32 -5.19
N ILE A 9 6.50 -7.02 -5.89
CA ILE A 9 7.09 -6.57 -7.15
C ILE A 9 6.90 -7.58 -8.28
N GLY A 10 6.96 -7.08 -9.49
CA GLY A 10 6.84 -7.90 -10.70
C GLY A 10 6.39 -7.07 -11.88
N PRO A 11 6.49 -7.60 -13.10
CA PRO A 11 6.07 -6.90 -14.30
C PRO A 11 4.56 -6.62 -14.30
N ASN A 12 4.12 -5.69 -15.14
CA ASN A 12 2.70 -5.45 -15.35
C ASN A 12 2.04 -6.72 -15.89
N GLY A 13 0.83 -7.02 -15.37
CA GLY A 13 0.13 -8.26 -15.71
C GLY A 13 0.61 -9.51 -14.97
N ALA A 14 1.55 -9.40 -14.03
CA ALA A 14 2.01 -10.54 -13.23
C ALA A 14 0.98 -11.09 -12.22
N GLY A 15 -0.18 -10.44 -12.10
CA GLY A 15 -1.22 -10.87 -11.15
C GLY A 15 -1.12 -10.25 -9.75
N LYS A 16 -0.33 -9.18 -9.56
CA LYS A 16 -0.18 -8.53 -8.25
C LYS A 16 -1.52 -8.05 -7.66
N SER A 17 -2.30 -7.30 -8.43
CA SER A 17 -3.61 -6.82 -7.99
C SER A 17 -4.63 -7.96 -7.85
N THR A 18 -4.53 -9.02 -8.66
CA THR A 18 -5.32 -10.24 -8.51
C THR A 18 -5.00 -10.93 -7.17
N LEU A 19 -3.72 -11.00 -6.80
CA LEU A 19 -3.31 -11.51 -5.49
C LEU A 19 -3.99 -10.71 -4.35
N PHE A 20 -4.03 -9.38 -4.43
CA PHE A 20 -4.72 -8.56 -3.44
C PHE A 20 -6.22 -8.81 -3.40
N LYS A 21 -6.86 -8.99 -4.55
CA LYS A 21 -8.29 -9.34 -4.62
C LYS A 21 -8.57 -10.69 -3.97
N MET A 22 -7.71 -11.68 -4.18
CA MET A 22 -7.84 -12.99 -3.54
C MET A 22 -7.63 -12.89 -2.02
N ILE A 23 -6.61 -12.18 -1.55
CA ILE A 23 -6.35 -11.98 -0.12
C ILE A 23 -7.50 -11.23 0.54
N SER A 24 -8.06 -10.21 -0.12
CA SER A 24 -9.20 -9.43 0.39
C SER A 24 -10.56 -10.14 0.26
N GLY A 25 -10.60 -11.32 -0.35
CA GLY A 25 -11.84 -12.09 -0.56
C GLY A 25 -12.72 -11.58 -1.70
N LYS A 26 -12.25 -10.61 -2.48
CA LYS A 26 -12.97 -10.08 -3.66
C LYS A 26 -12.94 -11.03 -4.87
N GLU A 27 -12.00 -11.95 -4.89
CA GLU A 27 -11.83 -12.95 -5.96
C GLU A 27 -11.42 -14.30 -5.33
N GLN A 28 -11.88 -15.42 -5.91
CA GLN A 28 -11.52 -16.74 -5.44
C GLN A 28 -10.38 -17.31 -6.30
N PRO A 29 -9.43 -18.07 -5.74
CA PRO A 29 -8.42 -18.76 -6.53
C PRO A 29 -9.05 -19.89 -7.36
N ASP A 30 -8.53 -20.11 -8.57
CA ASP A 30 -8.96 -21.21 -9.45
C ASP A 30 -8.69 -22.59 -8.82
N SER A 31 -7.67 -22.68 -7.96
CA SER A 31 -7.31 -23.88 -7.20
C SER A 31 -6.57 -23.49 -5.93
N GLY A 32 -6.59 -24.37 -4.94
CA GLY A 32 -6.01 -24.10 -3.62
C GLY A 32 -6.96 -23.28 -2.74
N GLU A 33 -6.42 -22.72 -1.66
CA GLU A 33 -7.20 -21.94 -0.69
C GLU A 33 -6.37 -20.76 -0.15
N VAL A 34 -7.05 -19.66 0.18
CA VAL A 34 -6.48 -18.54 0.94
C VAL A 34 -7.01 -18.62 2.36
N LYS A 35 -6.10 -18.84 3.31
CA LYS A 35 -6.43 -18.87 4.73
C LYS A 35 -6.10 -17.54 5.40
N ILE A 36 -7.12 -16.88 5.92
CA ILE A 36 -6.98 -15.66 6.71
C ILE A 36 -7.12 -16.02 8.19
N GLY A 37 -6.16 -15.59 9.00
CA GLY A 37 -6.21 -15.82 10.45
C GLY A 37 -7.41 -15.09 11.08
N GLN A 38 -8.00 -15.67 12.11
CA GLN A 38 -9.21 -15.15 12.76
C GLN A 38 -9.04 -13.75 13.36
N THR A 39 -7.83 -13.37 13.73
CA THR A 39 -7.50 -12.06 14.32
C THR A 39 -7.16 -11.00 13.27
N VAL A 40 -7.07 -11.37 12.00
CA VAL A 40 -6.72 -10.46 10.91
C VAL A 40 -7.87 -9.50 10.63
N LYS A 41 -7.58 -8.21 10.74
CA LYS A 41 -8.43 -7.10 10.31
C LYS A 41 -7.73 -6.36 9.19
N MET A 42 -8.18 -6.58 7.95
CA MET A 42 -7.57 -5.97 6.78
C MET A 42 -8.16 -4.60 6.48
N SER A 43 -7.30 -3.67 6.12
CA SER A 43 -7.65 -2.38 5.52
C SER A 43 -7.01 -2.30 4.14
N LEU A 44 -7.80 -2.07 3.11
CA LEU A 44 -7.36 -2.00 1.73
C LEU A 44 -7.37 -0.55 1.26
N ILE A 45 -6.22 -0.08 0.78
CA ILE A 45 -6.10 1.16 0.03
C ILE A 45 -5.95 0.79 -1.44
N ASP A 46 -7.04 0.90 -2.17
CA ASP A 46 -7.08 0.74 -3.61
C ASP A 46 -7.39 2.09 -4.30
N GLN A 47 -7.42 2.05 -5.62
CA GLN A 47 -7.71 3.25 -6.41
C GLN A 47 -9.18 3.69 -6.36
N SER A 48 -10.10 2.90 -5.75
CA SER A 48 -11.53 3.21 -5.72
C SER A 48 -11.87 4.43 -4.86
N ARG A 49 -11.00 4.76 -3.88
CA ARG A 49 -11.17 5.91 -2.96
C ARG A 49 -12.52 5.92 -2.24
N GLU A 50 -13.09 4.75 -2.01
CA GLU A 50 -14.31 4.55 -1.26
C GLU A 50 -14.09 4.90 0.22
N GLY A 51 -15.16 5.32 0.91
CA GLY A 51 -15.13 5.63 2.34
C GLY A 51 -14.92 7.11 2.70
N LEU A 52 -14.70 8.01 1.73
CA LEU A 52 -14.75 9.45 1.97
C LEU A 52 -16.18 9.99 1.87
N GLN A 53 -16.57 10.82 2.85
CA GLN A 53 -17.85 11.52 2.85
C GLN A 53 -17.69 12.83 2.08
N ASN A 54 -18.28 12.89 0.88
CA ASN A 54 -18.07 13.99 -0.07
C ASN A 54 -18.64 15.33 0.40
N ASP A 55 -19.63 15.30 1.25
CA ASP A 55 -20.34 16.45 1.83
C ASP A 55 -19.65 17.01 3.08
N LYS A 56 -18.70 16.29 3.63
CA LYS A 56 -17.95 16.71 4.82
C LYS A 56 -16.62 17.37 4.46
N THR A 57 -16.10 18.15 5.42
CA THR A 57 -14.77 18.75 5.29
C THR A 57 -13.65 17.69 5.34
N VAL A 58 -12.47 18.07 4.91
CA VAL A 58 -11.24 17.26 5.10
C VAL A 58 -11.06 16.91 6.57
N PHE A 59 -11.23 17.92 7.46
CA PHE A 59 -11.10 17.72 8.90
C PHE A 59 -12.15 16.72 9.43
N ASP A 60 -13.42 16.87 9.09
CA ASP A 60 -14.49 16.01 9.59
C ASP A 60 -14.37 14.56 9.11
N ASN A 61 -13.83 14.36 7.89
CA ASN A 61 -13.54 13.02 7.36
C ASN A 61 -12.50 12.26 8.20
N ILE A 62 -11.58 12.98 8.84
CA ILE A 62 -10.49 12.39 9.65
C ILE A 62 -10.84 12.39 11.13
N ALA A 63 -11.32 13.53 11.63
CA ALA A 63 -11.59 13.70 13.06
C ALA A 63 -12.79 12.86 13.55
N GLU A 64 -13.84 12.74 12.75
CA GLU A 64 -15.07 12.02 13.10
C GLU A 64 -15.58 12.42 14.50
N GLY A 65 -15.51 13.73 14.81
CA GLY A 65 -15.89 14.28 16.10
C GLY A 65 -14.86 14.18 17.22
N ARG A 66 -13.62 13.74 16.89
CA ARG A 66 -12.51 13.66 17.85
C ARG A 66 -11.44 14.69 17.52
N ASP A 67 -11.00 15.46 18.47
CA ASP A 67 -9.88 16.40 18.30
C ASP A 67 -8.51 15.70 18.36
N ILE A 68 -8.44 14.60 19.11
CA ILE A 68 -7.23 13.78 19.28
C ILE A 68 -7.46 12.42 18.63
N LEU A 69 -6.51 12.00 17.82
CA LEU A 69 -6.50 10.72 17.10
C LEU A 69 -5.49 9.77 17.72
N GLN A 70 -5.86 8.49 17.77
CA GLN A 70 -4.94 7.42 18.11
C GLN A 70 -4.26 6.91 16.84
N VAL A 71 -2.91 7.04 16.76
CA VAL A 71 -2.09 6.55 15.67
C VAL A 71 -1.07 5.55 16.24
N GLY A 72 -1.38 4.26 16.08
CA GLY A 72 -0.60 3.22 16.76
C GLY A 72 -0.64 3.40 18.29
N GLN A 73 0.52 3.63 18.91
CA GLN A 73 0.65 3.86 20.35
C GLN A 73 0.65 5.36 20.73
N PHE A 74 0.55 6.26 19.75
CA PHE A 74 0.66 7.69 19.97
C PHE A 74 -0.67 8.39 19.82
N GLU A 75 -0.85 9.47 20.58
CA GLU A 75 -1.95 10.41 20.41
C GLU A 75 -1.47 11.65 19.66
N ILE A 76 -2.22 12.09 18.67
CA ILE A 76 -1.90 13.25 17.85
C ILE A 76 -3.15 14.10 17.60
N PRO A 77 -3.09 15.42 17.70
CA PRO A 77 -4.19 16.29 17.28
C PRO A 77 -4.55 16.07 15.81
N ALA A 78 -5.84 15.96 15.50
CA ALA A 78 -6.34 15.68 14.15
C ALA A 78 -5.83 16.70 13.11
N ARG A 79 -5.71 17.97 13.49
CA ARG A 79 -5.14 19.03 12.64
C ARG A 79 -3.67 18.81 12.34
N GLN A 80 -2.89 18.35 13.30
CA GLN A 80 -1.47 18.06 13.13
C GLN A 80 -1.28 16.80 12.25
N TYR A 81 -2.12 15.78 12.46
CA TYR A 81 -2.13 14.59 11.61
C TYR A 81 -2.39 14.94 10.13
N LEU A 82 -3.43 15.73 9.86
CA LEU A 82 -3.72 16.23 8.52
C LEU A 82 -2.58 17.05 7.91
N GLY A 83 -1.87 17.83 8.73
CA GLY A 83 -0.68 18.56 8.31
C GLY A 83 0.42 17.68 7.75
N ARG A 84 0.59 16.46 8.28
CA ARG A 84 1.55 15.46 7.76
C ARG A 84 1.20 15.03 6.33
N PHE A 85 -0.10 14.98 5.98
CA PHE A 85 -0.60 14.66 4.63
C PHE A 85 -0.79 15.90 3.76
N ASN A 86 -0.08 16.99 4.08
CA ASN A 86 -0.06 18.24 3.33
C ASN A 86 -1.44 18.94 3.22
N PHE A 87 -2.30 18.80 4.24
CA PHE A 87 -3.48 19.61 4.44
C PHE A 87 -3.22 20.64 5.50
N LYS A 88 -2.84 21.88 5.08
CA LYS A 88 -2.41 22.97 5.96
C LYS A 88 -3.47 24.07 6.03
N GLY A 89 -3.67 24.64 7.20
CA GLY A 89 -4.54 25.80 7.39
C GLY A 89 -5.95 25.63 6.83
N SER A 90 -6.34 26.46 5.87
CA SER A 90 -7.66 26.46 5.25
C SER A 90 -7.99 25.20 4.44
N ASP A 91 -6.98 24.43 4.01
CA ASP A 91 -7.21 23.18 3.26
C ASP A 91 -8.04 22.18 4.06
N GLN A 92 -7.90 22.18 5.39
CA GLN A 92 -8.64 21.30 6.28
C GLN A 92 -10.13 21.59 6.33
N SER A 93 -10.54 22.81 5.93
CA SER A 93 -11.95 23.23 5.87
C SER A 93 -12.58 23.02 4.49
N LYS A 94 -11.80 22.59 3.48
CA LYS A 94 -12.33 22.26 2.15
C LYS A 94 -13.30 21.08 2.25
N ILE A 95 -14.35 21.10 1.45
CA ILE A 95 -15.29 19.99 1.29
C ILE A 95 -14.63 18.88 0.46
N ALA A 96 -14.66 17.65 0.95
CA ALA A 96 -13.96 16.52 0.33
C ALA A 96 -14.39 16.27 -1.13
N GLY A 97 -15.64 16.54 -1.47
CA GLY A 97 -16.16 16.44 -2.84
C GLY A 97 -15.55 17.44 -3.83
N GLN A 98 -14.94 18.53 -3.34
CA GLN A 98 -14.30 19.58 -4.16
C GLN A 98 -12.80 19.39 -4.32
N LEU A 99 -12.22 18.38 -3.68
CA LEU A 99 -10.79 18.09 -3.75
C LEU A 99 -10.38 17.58 -5.14
N SER A 100 -9.18 17.93 -5.56
CA SER A 100 -8.55 17.32 -6.74
C SER A 100 -8.33 15.81 -6.53
N GLY A 101 -8.08 15.08 -7.62
CA GLY A 101 -7.80 13.65 -7.54
C GLY A 101 -6.63 13.31 -6.60
N GLY A 102 -5.55 14.07 -6.64
CA GLY A 102 -4.39 13.91 -5.75
C GLY A 102 -4.74 14.20 -4.28
N GLU A 103 -5.44 15.31 -4.01
CA GLU A 103 -5.89 15.65 -2.65
C GLU A 103 -6.83 14.59 -2.08
N ARG A 104 -7.76 14.05 -2.88
CA ARG A 104 -8.63 12.95 -2.46
C ARG A 104 -7.83 11.67 -2.15
N GLY A 105 -6.83 11.36 -2.97
CA GLY A 105 -5.94 10.22 -2.71
C GLY A 105 -5.22 10.34 -1.38
N ARG A 106 -4.65 11.52 -1.07
CA ARG A 106 -4.00 11.80 0.21
C ARG A 106 -4.96 11.70 1.40
N LEU A 107 -6.18 12.26 1.26
CA LEU A 107 -7.20 12.18 2.32
C LEU A 107 -7.64 10.74 2.56
N HIS A 108 -7.86 9.97 1.50
CA HIS A 108 -8.22 8.56 1.60
C HIS A 108 -7.12 7.75 2.28
N LEU A 109 -5.86 7.98 1.89
CA LEU A 109 -4.70 7.37 2.53
C LEU A 109 -4.64 7.69 4.03
N ALA A 110 -4.75 8.97 4.39
CA ALA A 110 -4.76 9.40 5.78
C ALA A 110 -5.88 8.72 6.59
N LYS A 111 -7.07 8.63 6.02
CA LYS A 111 -8.22 7.98 6.67
C LYS A 111 -8.02 6.48 6.87
N THR A 112 -7.52 5.79 5.85
CA THR A 112 -7.33 4.35 5.91
C THR A 112 -6.27 3.94 6.92
N LEU A 113 -5.20 4.72 7.06
CA LEU A 113 -4.18 4.48 8.08
C LEU A 113 -4.72 4.58 9.52
N LEU A 114 -5.83 5.30 9.72
CA LEU A 114 -6.55 5.40 11.00
C LEU A 114 -7.59 4.29 11.23
N SER A 115 -7.90 3.47 10.22
CA SER A 115 -9.07 2.56 10.25
C SER A 115 -8.95 1.39 11.22
N GLY A 116 -7.83 1.25 11.94
CA GLY A 116 -7.67 0.28 13.02
C GLY A 116 -7.50 -1.18 12.55
N GLY A 117 -7.17 -1.43 11.28
CA GLY A 117 -6.74 -2.74 10.80
C GLY A 117 -5.37 -3.12 11.37
N ASN A 118 -5.07 -4.42 11.40
CA ASN A 118 -3.73 -4.92 11.73
C ASN A 118 -2.99 -5.50 10.52
N VAL A 119 -3.62 -5.46 9.34
CA VAL A 119 -3.00 -5.77 8.04
C VAL A 119 -3.44 -4.72 7.04
N LEU A 120 -2.48 -3.98 6.46
CA LEU A 120 -2.71 -3.02 5.41
C LEU A 120 -2.35 -3.62 4.05
N LEU A 121 -3.25 -3.47 3.08
CA LEU A 121 -3.01 -3.78 1.68
C LEU A 121 -3.00 -2.48 0.88
N LEU A 122 -1.85 -2.13 0.28
CA LEU A 122 -1.63 -0.87 -0.44
C LEU A 122 -1.31 -1.18 -1.90
N ASP A 123 -2.15 -0.74 -2.83
CA ASP A 123 -1.92 -0.90 -4.27
C ASP A 123 -1.47 0.43 -4.87
N GLU A 124 -0.17 0.52 -5.21
CA GLU A 124 0.52 1.69 -5.77
C GLU A 124 0.28 3.00 -4.97
N PRO A 125 0.50 2.99 -3.65
CA PRO A 125 0.15 4.13 -2.80
C PRO A 125 1.03 5.35 -3.01
N SER A 126 2.21 5.20 -3.61
CA SER A 126 3.16 6.29 -3.91
C SER A 126 2.82 7.07 -5.19
N ASN A 127 1.91 6.56 -6.02
CA ASN A 127 1.55 7.24 -7.27
C ASN A 127 0.90 8.59 -6.99
N ASP A 128 1.33 9.60 -7.74
CA ASP A 128 0.81 10.98 -7.68
C ASP A 128 1.00 11.70 -6.33
N LEU A 129 1.84 11.17 -5.44
CA LEU A 129 2.18 11.83 -4.18
C LEU A 129 3.34 12.82 -4.36
N ASP A 130 3.21 13.99 -3.74
CA ASP A 130 4.34 14.90 -3.56
C ASP A 130 5.33 14.35 -2.51
N VAL A 131 6.53 14.92 -2.47
CA VAL A 131 7.62 14.43 -1.59
C VAL A 131 7.23 14.49 -0.10
N GLU A 132 6.50 15.52 0.33
CA GLU A 132 6.09 15.66 1.73
C GLU A 132 5.09 14.56 2.11
N THR A 133 4.12 14.31 1.23
CA THR A 133 3.12 13.24 1.45
C THR A 133 3.74 11.85 1.39
N LEU A 134 4.69 11.63 0.49
CA LEU A 134 5.41 10.35 0.41
C LEU A 134 6.18 10.06 1.71
N ARG A 135 6.85 11.06 2.27
CA ARG A 135 7.52 10.93 3.58
C ARG A 135 6.53 10.63 4.70
N ALA A 136 5.39 11.33 4.73
CA ALA A 136 4.35 11.06 5.72
C ALA A 136 3.81 9.62 5.62
N LEU A 137 3.66 9.11 4.40
CA LEU A 137 3.29 7.71 4.17
C LEU A 137 4.38 6.76 4.70
N GLU A 138 5.64 6.98 4.37
CA GLU A 138 6.76 6.17 4.85
C GLU A 138 6.81 6.11 6.38
N ASP A 139 6.75 7.27 7.04
CA ASP A 139 6.76 7.36 8.51
C ASP A 139 5.56 6.61 9.11
N ALA A 140 4.36 6.79 8.55
CA ALA A 140 3.15 6.12 9.03
C ALA A 140 3.23 4.59 8.86
N LEU A 141 3.85 4.09 7.79
CA LEU A 141 4.02 2.66 7.57
C LEU A 141 5.08 2.06 8.50
N LEU A 142 6.17 2.78 8.77
CA LEU A 142 7.21 2.34 9.70
C LEU A 142 6.73 2.34 11.16
N GLU A 143 5.82 3.24 11.52
CA GLU A 143 5.19 3.30 12.85
C GLU A 143 3.99 2.36 13.01
N PHE A 144 3.53 1.74 11.91
CA PHE A 144 2.33 0.89 11.94
C PHE A 144 2.58 -0.40 12.74
N ALA A 145 1.74 -0.65 13.73
CA ALA A 145 1.89 -1.80 14.65
C ALA A 145 1.50 -3.16 14.05
N GLY A 146 0.99 -3.18 12.81
CA GLY A 146 0.57 -4.39 12.10
C GLY A 146 1.51 -4.78 10.98
N SER A 147 1.04 -5.65 10.10
CA SER A 147 1.75 -6.04 8.88
C SER A 147 1.25 -5.26 7.68
N VAL A 148 2.13 -4.97 6.74
CA VAL A 148 1.81 -4.23 5.52
C VAL A 148 2.20 -5.08 4.30
N MET A 149 1.33 -5.11 3.31
CA MET A 149 1.64 -5.60 1.98
C MET A 149 1.47 -4.44 1.00
N VAL A 150 2.49 -4.11 0.26
CA VAL A 150 2.49 -2.96 -0.65
C VAL A 150 2.94 -3.37 -2.04
N ILE A 151 2.06 -3.16 -3.03
CA ILE A 151 2.42 -3.23 -4.44
C ILE A 151 2.99 -1.86 -4.82
N SER A 152 4.21 -1.81 -5.32
CA SER A 152 4.80 -0.58 -5.86
C SER A 152 5.83 -0.86 -6.94
N HIS A 153 5.93 0.06 -7.89
CA HIS A 153 7.00 0.12 -8.87
C HIS A 153 8.12 1.08 -8.46
N ASP A 154 7.91 1.84 -7.39
CA ASP A 154 8.92 2.76 -6.84
C ASP A 154 9.94 1.99 -5.98
N ARG A 155 11.11 1.76 -6.58
CA ARG A 155 12.21 1.02 -5.95
C ARG A 155 12.78 1.74 -4.74
N TRP A 156 12.86 3.06 -4.79
CA TRP A 156 13.37 3.88 -3.70
C TRP A 156 12.44 3.85 -2.49
N PHE A 157 11.15 3.93 -2.76
CA PHE A 157 10.14 3.77 -1.73
C PHE A 157 10.23 2.40 -1.05
N LEU A 158 10.24 1.32 -1.84
CA LEU A 158 10.34 -0.05 -1.31
C LEU A 158 11.65 -0.28 -0.55
N ASP A 159 12.76 0.28 -1.02
CA ASP A 159 14.05 0.12 -0.35
C ASP A 159 14.09 0.75 1.04
N ARG A 160 13.35 1.85 1.22
CA ARG A 160 13.27 2.55 2.52
C ARG A 160 12.35 1.88 3.53
N ILE A 161 11.30 1.19 3.08
CA ILE A 161 10.27 0.69 4.00
C ILE A 161 10.19 -0.84 4.08
N ALA A 162 10.49 -1.56 3.00
CA ALA A 162 10.25 -3.00 2.94
C ALA A 162 11.26 -3.77 3.79
N THR A 163 10.73 -4.67 4.60
CA THR A 163 11.51 -5.67 5.35
C THR A 163 11.63 -6.98 4.60
N HIS A 164 10.68 -7.25 3.70
CA HIS A 164 10.61 -8.45 2.89
C HIS A 164 10.13 -8.10 1.48
N ILE A 165 10.52 -8.91 0.50
CA ILE A 165 10.08 -8.77 -0.89
C ILE A 165 9.37 -10.05 -1.35
N LEU A 166 8.20 -9.90 -1.95
CA LEU A 166 7.50 -10.93 -2.69
C LEU A 166 7.58 -10.60 -4.18
N ALA A 167 8.44 -11.29 -4.90
CA ALA A 167 8.76 -10.99 -6.29
C ALA A 167 8.18 -12.02 -7.25
N CYS A 168 7.46 -11.55 -8.28
CA CYS A 168 7.16 -12.36 -9.45
C CYS A 168 8.34 -12.29 -10.45
N GLU A 169 9.12 -13.35 -10.54
CA GLU A 169 10.32 -13.43 -11.39
C GLU A 169 10.05 -13.89 -12.83
N GLY A 170 8.79 -14.03 -13.21
CA GLY A 170 8.33 -14.53 -14.51
C GLY A 170 7.78 -15.95 -14.43
N ASP A 171 7.08 -16.38 -15.49
CA ASP A 171 6.46 -17.72 -15.61
C ASP A 171 5.66 -18.15 -14.36
N SER A 172 4.94 -17.20 -13.76
CA SER A 172 4.17 -17.38 -12.51
C SER A 172 5.00 -17.84 -11.31
N LYS A 173 6.31 -17.68 -11.35
CA LYS A 173 7.20 -18.00 -10.25
C LYS A 173 7.28 -16.84 -9.26
N TRP A 174 6.81 -17.09 -8.05
CA TRP A 174 6.89 -16.15 -6.94
C TRP A 174 8.02 -16.54 -5.98
N VAL A 175 8.82 -15.58 -5.57
CA VAL A 175 9.92 -15.74 -4.63
C VAL A 175 9.70 -14.81 -3.45
N PHE A 176 9.66 -15.38 -2.25
CA PHE A 176 9.65 -14.61 -1.00
C PHE A 176 11.08 -14.46 -0.50
N PHE A 177 11.48 -13.22 -0.25
CA PHE A 177 12.83 -12.87 0.17
C PHE A 177 12.79 -12.05 1.48
N ASP A 178 13.64 -12.42 2.42
CA ASP A 178 13.83 -11.70 3.68
C ASP A 178 14.93 -10.65 3.49
N GLY A 179 14.56 -9.39 3.45
CA GLY A 179 15.45 -8.26 3.19
C GLY A 179 14.77 -7.15 2.38
N ASN A 180 15.48 -6.05 2.18
CA ASN A 180 15.00 -4.90 1.41
C ASN A 180 15.13 -5.12 -0.11
N TYR A 181 14.75 -4.10 -0.88
CA TYR A 181 14.76 -4.19 -2.34
C TYR A 181 16.18 -4.37 -2.93
N GLN A 182 17.19 -3.66 -2.39
CA GLN A 182 18.58 -3.77 -2.88
C GLN A 182 19.17 -5.15 -2.60
N GLU A 183 18.92 -5.70 -1.42
CA GLU A 183 19.35 -7.03 -1.02
C GLU A 183 18.72 -8.11 -1.91
N TYR A 184 17.43 -7.97 -2.21
CA TYR A 184 16.73 -8.83 -3.15
C TYR A 184 17.35 -8.76 -4.56
N GLU A 185 17.63 -7.57 -5.09
CA GLU A 185 18.27 -7.43 -6.41
C GLU A 185 19.65 -8.07 -6.46
N ALA A 186 20.45 -7.90 -5.41
CA ALA A 186 21.75 -8.54 -5.28
C ALA A 186 21.64 -10.07 -5.26
N ASP A 187 20.71 -10.62 -4.48
CA ASP A 187 20.42 -12.05 -4.42
C ASP A 187 19.93 -12.59 -5.77
N LYS A 188 19.02 -11.87 -6.43
CA LYS A 188 18.52 -12.24 -7.75
C LYS A 188 19.64 -12.31 -8.81
N LYS A 189 20.56 -11.33 -8.83
CA LYS A 189 21.73 -11.35 -9.70
C LYS A 189 22.64 -12.55 -9.41
N ARG A 190 22.85 -12.86 -8.14
CA ARG A 190 23.65 -14.02 -7.73
C ARG A 190 23.03 -15.35 -8.18
N ARG A 191 21.70 -15.50 -8.04
CA ARG A 191 20.98 -16.75 -8.38
C ARG A 191 20.81 -16.98 -9.88
N LEU A 192 20.53 -15.92 -10.64
CA LEU A 192 20.13 -16.01 -12.04
C LEU A 192 21.19 -15.54 -13.03
N GLY A 193 22.31 -14.95 -12.55
CA GLY A 193 23.29 -14.25 -13.38
C GLY A 193 22.75 -12.92 -13.93
N GLU A 194 23.62 -12.10 -14.51
CA GLU A 194 23.23 -10.76 -14.98
C GLU A 194 22.15 -10.77 -16.08
N GLU A 195 22.18 -11.76 -16.98
CA GLU A 195 21.19 -11.89 -18.04
C GLU A 195 19.84 -12.42 -17.53
N GLY A 196 19.84 -13.35 -16.58
CA GLY A 196 18.63 -13.89 -15.97
C GLY A 196 17.92 -12.89 -15.05
N ALA A 197 18.64 -11.90 -14.53
CA ALA A 197 18.09 -10.86 -13.68
C ALA A 197 17.33 -9.75 -14.45
N LYS A 198 17.50 -9.66 -15.79
CA LYS A 198 16.78 -8.68 -16.62
C LYS A 198 15.27 -8.98 -16.63
N PRO A 199 14.40 -7.94 -16.65
CA PRO A 199 12.95 -8.12 -16.74
C PRO A 199 12.59 -8.90 -18.02
N LYS A 200 11.97 -10.07 -17.88
CA LYS A 200 11.43 -10.81 -19.02
C LYS A 200 10.06 -10.28 -19.36
N ARG A 201 9.80 -10.03 -20.68
CA ARG A 201 8.44 -9.72 -21.16
C ARG A 201 7.52 -10.92 -20.90
N ILE A 202 6.37 -10.67 -20.29
CA ILE A 202 5.32 -11.71 -20.15
C ILE A 202 4.86 -12.09 -21.56
N ARG A 203 4.97 -13.37 -21.92
CA ARG A 203 4.35 -13.94 -23.13
C ARG A 203 2.94 -14.37 -22.74
N TYR A 204 1.94 -13.62 -23.21
CA TYR A 204 0.56 -14.07 -23.09
C TYR A 204 0.35 -15.32 -23.96
N LYS A 205 -0.31 -16.34 -23.44
CA LYS A 205 -0.80 -17.44 -24.27
C LYS A 205 -1.80 -16.88 -25.27
N PRO A 206 -1.70 -17.19 -26.58
CA PRO A 206 -2.71 -16.76 -27.53
C PRO A 206 -4.07 -17.36 -27.13
N VAL A 207 -5.10 -16.51 -27.15
CA VAL A 207 -6.47 -16.95 -26.95
C VAL A 207 -6.83 -17.86 -28.14
N THR A 208 -6.85 -19.15 -27.92
CA THR A 208 -7.43 -20.10 -28.87
C THR A 208 -8.93 -19.89 -28.87
N ARG A 209 -9.47 -19.44 -30.03
CA ARG A 209 -10.91 -19.42 -30.31
C ARG A 209 -11.44 -20.83 -30.50
#